data_73dbd8235343366968ad6109fb20ca6c
#
_entry.id   73dbd8235343366968ad6109fb20ca6c
#
_cell.length_a   1.000
_cell.length_b   1.000
_cell.length_c   1.000
_cell.angle_alpha   90.00
_cell.angle_beta   90.00
_cell.angle_gamma   90.00
#
_symmetry.space_group_name_H-M   'P 1'
#
loop_
_entity.id
_entity.type
_entity.pdbx_description
1 polymer ?
#
loop_
_entity_poly.entity_id
_entity_poly.type
_entity_poly.pdbx_seq_one_letter_code
_entity_poly.pdbx_strand_id
1 'polypeptide(L)'
;TIYPYKGEITNEAGEVISTFTLKPDTILDEVRAGGRIPLLIGRTLTDKTRQALGLQPSTFFTRSTPLVEGEVKGYTLAQKMVGKACGLPGVRPGTYCEPIMTTVGSQDTTG
;
A
#
# COMPACT_ATOMS: atom_id res chain seq x y z
N THR A 1 -1.86 -12.67 -24.17
CA THR A 1 -2.76 -12.21 -23.09
C THR A 1 -1.95 -11.79 -21.88
N ILE A 2 -2.41 -10.76 -21.14
CA ILE A 2 -1.79 -10.28 -19.90
C ILE A 2 -2.72 -10.62 -18.75
N TYR A 3 -2.18 -11.27 -17.72
CA TYR A 3 -2.88 -11.62 -16.48
C TYR A 3 -2.33 -10.83 -15.30
N PRO A 4 -2.88 -9.64 -14.98
CA PRO A 4 -2.33 -8.74 -13.95
C PRO A 4 -2.25 -9.36 -12.56
N TYR A 5 -3.26 -10.17 -12.19
CA TYR A 5 -3.32 -10.82 -10.88
C TYR A 5 -2.32 -11.96 -10.71
N LYS A 6 -1.91 -12.60 -11.82
CA LYS A 6 -0.90 -13.64 -11.80
C LYS A 6 0.50 -13.10 -12.03
N GLY A 7 0.60 -11.89 -12.59
CA GLY A 7 1.86 -11.30 -13.03
C GLY A 7 2.46 -12.04 -14.23
N GLU A 8 1.61 -12.53 -15.15
CA GLU A 8 2.02 -13.36 -16.29
C GLU A 8 1.57 -12.74 -17.61
N ILE A 9 2.39 -12.92 -18.63
CA ILE A 9 2.09 -12.61 -20.02
C ILE A 9 2.19 -13.93 -20.81
N THR A 10 1.11 -14.29 -21.54
CA THR A 10 1.08 -15.52 -22.32
C THR A 10 0.95 -15.22 -23.82
N ASN A 11 1.44 -16.13 -24.66
CA ASN A 11 1.19 -16.15 -26.10
C ASN A 11 -0.23 -16.67 -26.42
N GLU A 12 -0.56 -16.81 -27.70
CA GLU A 12 -1.85 -17.35 -28.16
C GLU A 12 -2.03 -18.83 -27.81
N ALA A 13 -0.94 -19.57 -27.69
CA ALA A 13 -0.94 -20.99 -27.31
C ALA A 13 -1.11 -21.20 -25.78
N GLY A 14 -1.13 -20.11 -24.98
CA GLY A 14 -1.24 -20.18 -23.52
C GLY A 14 0.08 -20.36 -22.77
N GLU A 15 1.22 -20.37 -23.47
CA GLU A 15 2.53 -20.50 -22.84
C GLU A 15 2.96 -19.17 -22.23
N VAL A 16 3.53 -19.20 -21.02
CA VAL A 16 4.04 -18.01 -20.34
C VAL A 16 5.33 -17.54 -21.01
N ILE A 17 5.29 -16.37 -21.63
CA ILE A 17 6.45 -15.73 -22.29
C ILE A 17 7.20 -14.77 -21.38
N SER A 18 6.55 -14.22 -20.37
CA SER A 18 7.18 -13.31 -19.41
C SER A 18 6.38 -13.25 -18.11
N THR A 19 7.07 -12.89 -17.03
CA THR A 19 6.45 -12.62 -15.73
C THR A 19 6.80 -11.22 -15.28
N PHE A 20 5.92 -10.60 -14.48
CA PHE A 20 6.13 -9.28 -13.88
C PHE A 20 5.54 -9.19 -12.49
N THR A 21 6.05 -8.27 -11.69
CA THR A 21 5.51 -7.96 -10.37
C THR A 21 5.03 -6.51 -10.36
N LEU A 22 3.77 -6.31 -10.04
CA LEU A 22 3.21 -4.97 -9.87
C LEU A 22 3.64 -4.38 -8.53
N LYS A 23 4.06 -3.11 -8.56
CA LYS A 23 4.37 -2.34 -7.36
C LYS A 23 3.73 -0.95 -7.48
N PRO A 24 3.11 -0.44 -6.41
CA PRO A 24 2.86 -1.10 -5.12
C PRO A 24 1.86 -2.25 -5.24
N ASP A 25 1.82 -3.13 -4.23
CA ASP A 25 0.92 -4.30 -4.20
C ASP A 25 -0.57 -3.89 -4.25
N THR A 26 -0.88 -2.65 -3.87
CA THR A 26 -2.23 -2.08 -3.87
C THR A 26 -2.71 -1.59 -5.23
N ILE A 27 -1.86 -1.62 -6.28
CA ILE A 27 -2.19 -1.00 -7.58
C ILE A 27 -3.42 -1.60 -8.24
N LEU A 28 -3.65 -2.91 -8.09
CA LEU A 28 -4.82 -3.57 -8.64
C LEU A 28 -6.11 -3.13 -7.94
N ASP A 29 -6.05 -2.93 -6.63
CA ASP A 29 -7.17 -2.41 -5.86
C ASP A 29 -7.46 -0.95 -6.24
N GLU A 30 -6.43 -0.14 -6.51
CA GLU A 30 -6.59 1.23 -7.00
C GLU A 30 -7.30 1.27 -8.35
N VAL A 31 -6.90 0.40 -9.30
CA VAL A 31 -7.55 0.30 -10.61
C VAL A 31 -9.00 -0.16 -10.47
N ARG A 32 -9.27 -1.17 -9.65
CA ARG A 32 -10.64 -1.67 -9.41
C ARG A 32 -11.55 -0.63 -8.76
N ALA A 33 -11.01 0.18 -7.87
CA ALA A 33 -11.76 1.26 -7.20
C ALA A 33 -11.98 2.50 -8.08
N GLY A 34 -11.32 2.59 -9.24
CA GLY A 34 -11.35 3.75 -10.11
C GLY A 34 -10.39 4.86 -9.68
N GLY A 35 -9.38 4.53 -8.86
CA GLY A 35 -8.31 5.42 -8.43
C GLY A 35 -8.00 5.31 -6.94
N ARG A 36 -6.92 5.98 -6.53
CA ARG A 36 -6.45 5.96 -5.14
C ARG A 36 -7.43 6.56 -4.15
N ILE A 37 -8.04 7.70 -4.48
CA ILE A 37 -8.98 8.39 -3.57
C ILE A 37 -10.22 7.53 -3.29
N PRO A 38 -10.94 7.01 -4.31
CA PRO A 38 -12.04 6.08 -4.08
C PRO A 38 -11.64 4.85 -3.25
N LEU A 39 -10.45 4.28 -3.49
CA LEU A 39 -9.94 3.15 -2.70
C LEU A 39 -9.78 3.51 -1.22
N LEU A 40 -9.13 4.65 -0.93
CA LEU A 40 -8.90 5.09 0.46
C LEU A 40 -10.22 5.35 1.20
N ILE A 41 -11.18 6.03 0.53
CA ILE A 41 -12.51 6.29 1.10
C ILE A 41 -13.23 4.97 1.38
N GLY A 42 -13.33 4.09 0.39
CA GLY A 42 -14.03 2.81 0.51
C GLY A 42 -13.41 1.91 1.59
N ARG A 43 -12.08 1.80 1.63
CA ARG A 43 -11.36 1.03 2.64
C ARG A 43 -11.60 1.59 4.05
N THR A 44 -11.45 2.91 4.22
CA THR A 44 -11.64 3.57 5.52
C THR A 44 -13.06 3.40 6.04
N LEU A 45 -14.07 3.60 5.19
CA LEU A 45 -15.47 3.42 5.57
C LEU A 45 -15.77 1.96 5.94
N THR A 46 -15.28 1.01 5.14
CA THR A 46 -15.42 -0.42 5.41
C THR A 46 -14.81 -0.79 6.76
N ASP A 47 -13.58 -0.34 7.03
CA ASP A 47 -12.89 -0.65 8.29
C ASP A 47 -13.61 -0.03 9.49
N LYS A 48 -14.03 1.23 9.41
CA LYS A 48 -14.80 1.89 10.48
C LYS A 48 -16.13 1.20 10.76
N THR A 49 -16.86 0.82 9.71
CA THR A 49 -18.13 0.11 9.85
C THR A 49 -17.93 -1.26 10.50
N ARG A 50 -16.95 -2.02 10.04
CA ARG A 50 -16.64 -3.34 10.61
C ARG A 50 -16.19 -3.22 12.06
N GLN A 51 -15.38 -2.23 12.39
CA GLN A 51 -14.97 -1.95 13.77
C GLN A 51 -16.18 -1.61 14.65
N ALA A 52 -17.11 -0.77 14.19
CA ALA A 52 -18.33 -0.43 14.92
C ALA A 52 -19.24 -1.65 15.16
N LEU A 53 -19.20 -2.64 14.27
CA LEU A 53 -19.94 -3.90 14.38
C LEU A 53 -19.15 -5.01 15.13
N GLY A 54 -17.97 -4.72 15.66
CA GLY A 54 -17.13 -5.71 16.34
C GLY A 54 -16.55 -6.79 15.41
N LEU A 55 -16.53 -6.55 14.11
CA LEU A 55 -16.02 -7.49 13.11
C LEU A 55 -14.52 -7.29 12.85
N GLN A 56 -13.84 -8.37 12.47
CA GLN A 56 -12.43 -8.31 12.05
C GLN A 56 -12.24 -7.41 10.82
N PRO A 57 -11.06 -6.78 10.63
CA PRO A 57 -10.75 -6.02 9.42
C PRO A 57 -11.06 -6.80 8.14
N SER A 58 -11.43 -6.07 7.08
CA SER A 58 -11.72 -6.71 5.79
C SER A 58 -10.45 -7.30 5.18
N THR A 59 -10.53 -8.52 4.66
CA THR A 59 -9.48 -9.18 3.88
C THR A 59 -9.60 -8.91 2.39
N PHE A 60 -10.63 -8.16 1.98
CA PHE A 60 -10.88 -7.84 0.57
C PHE A 60 -9.82 -6.90 -0.03
N PHE A 61 -9.30 -5.98 0.78
CA PHE A 61 -8.29 -5.02 0.34
C PHE A 61 -6.89 -5.56 0.57
N THR A 62 -6.03 -5.40 -0.42
CA THR A 62 -4.60 -5.70 -0.28
C THR A 62 -3.99 -4.74 0.74
N ARG A 63 -3.35 -5.31 1.76
CA ARG A 63 -2.60 -4.55 2.77
C ARG A 63 -1.14 -4.94 2.65
N SER A 64 -0.30 -3.94 2.48
CA SER A 64 1.14 -4.18 2.50
C SER A 64 1.56 -4.66 3.88
N THR A 65 2.27 -5.79 3.90
CA THR A 65 2.90 -6.27 5.12
C THR A 65 4.17 -5.46 5.33
N PRO A 66 4.37 -4.83 6.49
CA PRO A 66 5.64 -4.19 6.81
C PRO A 66 6.76 -5.23 6.66
N LEU A 67 7.83 -4.88 5.93
CA LEU A 67 9.01 -5.72 5.89
C LEU A 67 9.57 -5.81 7.33
N VAL A 68 9.47 -6.99 7.93
CA VAL A 68 10.15 -7.29 9.19
C VAL A 68 11.61 -7.54 8.83
N GLU A 69 12.41 -6.49 8.91
CA GLU A 69 13.86 -6.64 8.77
C GLU A 69 14.43 -7.18 10.09
N GLY A 70 15.35 -8.13 9.96
CA GLY A 70 16.20 -8.61 11.05
C GLY A 70 16.95 -7.46 11.74
N GLU A 71 17.65 -7.74 12.82
CA GLU A 71 18.32 -6.81 13.74
C GLU A 71 19.09 -5.68 13.02
N VAL A 72 18.42 -4.56 12.78
CA VAL A 72 19.06 -3.36 12.26
C VAL A 72 19.25 -2.38 13.39
N LYS A 73 20.51 -2.08 13.70
CA LYS A 73 20.90 -1.12 14.73
C LYS A 73 20.49 0.31 14.32
N GLY A 74 19.38 0.77 14.86
CA GLY A 74 18.94 2.16 14.79
C GLY A 74 18.25 2.57 13.48
N TYR A 75 17.64 3.76 13.51
CA TYR A 75 16.96 4.43 12.41
C TYR A 75 17.50 5.84 12.26
N THR A 76 17.56 6.36 11.04
CA THR A 76 17.80 7.78 10.81
C THR A 76 16.63 8.63 11.34
N LEU A 77 16.83 9.94 11.48
CA LEU A 77 15.77 10.83 11.93
C LEU A 77 14.55 10.78 10.99
N ALA A 78 14.77 10.82 9.67
CA ALA A 78 13.69 10.72 8.69
C ALA A 78 12.90 9.41 8.82
N GLN A 79 13.60 8.27 8.96
CA GLN A 79 12.97 6.97 9.16
C GLN A 79 12.12 6.92 10.45
N LYS A 80 12.60 7.55 11.53
CA LYS A 80 11.84 7.66 12.78
C LYS A 80 10.61 8.54 12.64
N MET A 81 10.74 9.69 11.95
CA MET A 81 9.62 10.61 11.75
C MET A 81 8.50 9.97 10.92
N VAL A 82 8.84 9.33 9.81
CA VAL A 82 7.85 8.61 8.99
C VAL A 82 7.29 7.42 9.76
N GLY A 83 8.11 6.66 10.47
CA GLY A 83 7.65 5.56 11.32
C GLY A 83 6.66 6.03 12.37
N LYS A 84 6.96 7.13 13.09
CA LYS A 84 6.06 7.71 14.08
C LYS A 84 4.70 8.07 13.49
N ALA A 85 4.67 8.63 12.28
CA ALA A 85 3.43 8.95 11.57
C ALA A 85 2.64 7.68 11.17
N CYS A 86 3.30 6.53 11.06
CA CYS A 86 2.70 5.22 10.80
C CYS A 86 2.41 4.39 12.06
N GLY A 87 2.66 4.94 13.26
CA GLY A 87 2.54 4.19 14.52
C GLY A 87 3.64 3.14 14.73
N LEU A 88 4.80 3.29 14.06
CA LEU A 88 5.94 2.38 14.10
C LEU A 88 7.19 3.07 14.71
N PRO A 89 8.15 2.32 15.27
CA PRO A 89 9.40 2.89 15.77
C PRO A 89 10.27 3.55 14.69
N GLY A 90 10.11 3.10 13.45
CA GLY A 90 10.81 3.59 12.26
C GLY A 90 10.40 2.79 11.03
N VAL A 91 10.78 3.27 9.85
CA VAL A 91 10.55 2.59 8.57
C VAL A 91 11.85 2.50 7.79
N ARG A 92 12.00 1.46 6.96
CA ARG A 92 13.17 1.26 6.10
C ARG A 92 12.87 1.64 4.65
N PRO A 93 13.88 1.97 3.84
CA PRO A 93 13.71 2.13 2.41
C PRO A 93 13.05 0.89 1.79
N GLY A 94 12.09 1.11 0.89
CA GLY A 94 11.32 0.03 0.26
C GLY A 94 10.11 -0.46 1.07
N THR A 95 9.97 -0.04 2.34
CA THR A 95 8.76 -0.34 3.14
C THR A 95 7.60 0.52 2.64
N TYR A 96 6.51 -0.13 2.22
CA TYR A 96 5.26 0.59 1.99
C TYR A 96 4.66 1.00 3.34
N CYS A 97 4.25 2.26 3.46
CA CYS A 97 3.64 2.77 4.69
C CYS A 97 2.59 3.85 4.38
N GLU A 98 1.63 4.01 5.27
CA GLU A 98 0.55 4.99 5.17
C GLU A 98 0.62 5.92 6.39
N PRO A 99 1.40 7.02 6.32
CA PRO A 99 1.55 7.94 7.43
C PRO A 99 0.28 8.76 7.66
N ILE A 100 -0.11 8.91 8.92
CA ILE A 100 -1.18 9.83 9.33
C ILE A 100 -0.55 11.22 9.45
N MET A 101 -0.88 12.09 8.49
CA MET A 101 -0.36 13.45 8.45
C MET A 101 -1.19 14.37 9.34
N THR A 102 -0.53 15.12 10.21
CA THR A 102 -1.17 16.14 11.06
C THR A 102 -1.23 17.50 10.36
N THR A 103 -0.32 17.75 9.43
CA THR A 103 -0.23 19.00 8.68
C THR A 103 0.16 18.71 7.24
N VAL A 104 -0.51 19.34 6.30
CA VAL A 104 -0.19 19.30 4.87
C VAL A 104 -0.01 20.74 4.40
N GLY A 105 1.12 21.02 3.73
CA GLY A 105 1.41 22.31 3.14
C GLY A 105 1.60 22.19 1.63
N SER A 106 1.20 23.21 0.90
CA SER A 106 1.49 23.37 -0.52
C SER A 106 2.15 24.73 -0.77
N GLN A 107 3.00 24.79 -1.79
CA GLN A 107 3.69 26.00 -2.21
C GLN A 107 3.19 26.40 -3.59
N ASP A 108 2.65 27.62 -3.73
CA ASP A 108 2.02 28.09 -4.97
C ASP A 108 3.01 28.35 -6.12
N THR A 109 4.30 28.51 -5.81
CA THR A 109 5.32 28.83 -6.82
C THR A 109 5.86 27.61 -7.57
N THR A 110 5.56 26.39 -7.11
CA THR A 110 6.07 25.13 -7.67
C THR A 110 4.97 24.08 -7.92
N GLY A 111 3.72 24.47 -7.70
CA GLY A 111 2.53 23.62 -7.93
C GLY A 111 2.03 23.70 -9.37
#